data_56a70f1c20c7b3fa560cad20df7e2c67
#
_entry.id   56a70f1c20c7b3fa560cad20df7e2c67
#
_cell.length_a   1.000
_cell.length_b   1.000
_cell.length_c   1.000
_cell.angle_alpha   90.00
_cell.angle_beta   90.00
_cell.angle_gamma   90.00
#
_symmetry.space_group_name_H-M   'P 1'
#
loop_
_entity.id
_entity.type
_entity.pdbx_description
1 polymer ?
#
loop_
_entity_poly.entity_id
_entity_poly.type
_entity_poly.pdbx_seq_one_letter_code
_entity_poly.pdbx_strand_id
1 'polypeptide(L)'
;GLFVYSDNFFVSFSLPNFLKNSLNGEDNEIMYNYKSPFFSSLGYNFNLNSSIKVSNQILMRFKKQFPNSYLITSKILYNNRFGLSFMYEPKTLYGLLFFIPINQNIRLSYGFNFPQNKILNKSNLNYSFGLSFQALKNVMSWSDKEESDKPFIIR
;
A
#
# COMPACT_ATOMS: atom_id res chain seq x y z
N GLY A 1 10.97 0.84 11.39
CA GLY A 1 9.52 0.77 11.49
C GLY A 1 9.06 -0.22 12.52
N LEU A 2 7.84 -0.07 12.96
CA LEU A 2 7.14 -0.99 13.86
C LEU A 2 5.89 -1.50 13.12
N PHE A 3 5.65 -2.80 13.20
CA PHE A 3 4.45 -3.42 12.64
C PHE A 3 3.86 -4.37 13.69
N VAL A 4 2.59 -4.14 14.03
CA VAL A 4 1.81 -4.95 14.97
C VAL A 4 0.60 -5.47 14.22
N TYR A 5 0.33 -6.76 14.32
CA TYR A 5 -0.78 -7.38 13.61
C TYR A 5 -1.47 -8.46 14.45
N SER A 6 -2.70 -8.71 14.11
CA SER A 6 -3.55 -9.81 14.56
C SER A 6 -4.21 -10.43 13.33
N ASP A 7 -5.01 -11.46 13.50
CA ASP A 7 -5.70 -12.15 12.39
C ASP A 7 -6.56 -11.19 11.55
N ASN A 8 -7.17 -10.20 12.20
CA ASN A 8 -8.12 -9.31 11.55
C ASN A 8 -7.63 -7.88 11.39
N PHE A 9 -6.64 -7.42 12.15
CA PHE A 9 -6.17 -6.04 12.06
C PHE A 9 -4.66 -5.92 12.07
N PHE A 10 -4.17 -4.82 11.54
CA PHE A 10 -2.77 -4.44 11.65
C PHE A 10 -2.62 -2.94 11.85
N VAL A 11 -1.53 -2.57 12.52
CA VAL A 11 -1.09 -1.18 12.71
C VAL A 11 0.38 -1.11 12.37
N SER A 12 0.80 -0.09 11.64
CA SER A 12 2.21 0.13 11.35
C SER A 12 2.63 1.58 11.53
N PHE A 13 3.90 1.74 11.88
CA PHE A 13 4.59 3.02 11.98
C PHE A 13 5.93 2.92 11.26
N SER A 14 6.26 3.90 10.44
CA SER A 14 7.50 3.90 9.70
C SER A 14 8.09 5.29 9.57
N LEU A 15 9.40 5.38 9.82
CA LEU A 15 10.23 6.56 9.59
C LEU A 15 11.36 6.14 8.63
N PRO A 16 11.19 6.31 7.30
CA PRO A 16 12.10 5.72 6.29
C PRO A 16 13.54 6.21 6.42
N ASN A 17 13.74 7.51 6.72
CA ASN A 17 15.07 8.09 6.86
C ASN A 17 15.25 8.62 8.27
N PHE A 18 15.79 7.80 9.15
CA PHE A 18 16.03 8.15 10.54
C PHE A 18 17.18 9.16 10.68
N LEU A 19 18.16 9.11 9.78
CA LEU A 19 19.31 10.00 9.77
C LEU A 19 18.96 11.32 9.05
N LYS A 20 19.39 12.42 9.63
CA LYS A 20 19.27 13.74 9.01
C LYS A 20 20.23 13.81 7.82
N ASN A 21 19.70 13.93 6.61
CA ASN A 21 20.50 14.23 5.43
C ASN A 21 20.46 15.74 5.21
N SER A 22 21.58 16.43 5.49
CA SER A 22 21.82 17.81 5.08
C SER A 22 22.78 17.79 3.90
N LEU A 23 22.42 18.44 2.81
CA LEU A 23 23.34 18.75 1.74
C LEU A 23 23.99 20.11 2.09
N ASN A 24 25.27 20.11 2.34
CA ASN A 24 26.04 21.34 2.55
C ASN A 24 26.58 21.82 1.20
N GLY A 25 26.41 23.11 0.90
CA GLY A 25 27.09 23.77 -0.21
C GLY A 25 28.58 23.94 0.05
N GLU A 26 29.34 24.43 -0.94
CA GLU A 26 30.79 24.68 -0.85
C GLU A 26 31.17 25.63 0.31
N ASP A 27 30.27 26.54 0.70
CA ASP A 27 30.45 27.50 1.80
C ASP A 27 29.87 27.02 3.15
N ASN A 28 29.68 25.71 3.37
CA ASN A 28 29.03 25.15 4.58
C ASN A 28 27.62 25.67 4.87
N GLU A 29 26.98 26.36 3.96
CA GLU A 29 25.57 26.69 4.06
C GLU A 29 24.71 25.45 3.84
N ILE A 30 23.72 25.23 4.73
CA ILE A 30 22.76 24.12 4.59
C ILE A 30 21.83 24.43 3.43
N MET A 31 22.17 23.94 2.24
CA MET A 31 21.33 24.13 1.03
C MET A 31 19.99 23.41 1.13
N TYR A 32 19.93 22.27 1.82
CA TYR A 32 18.70 21.51 1.95
C TYR A 32 18.65 20.66 3.22
N ASN A 33 17.63 20.88 4.03
CA ASN A 33 17.37 20.07 5.23
C ASN A 33 16.14 19.18 4.99
N TYR A 34 16.38 17.97 4.54
CA TYR A 34 15.31 17.02 4.31
C TYR A 34 14.79 16.42 5.61
N LYS A 35 13.55 16.77 5.97
CA LYS A 35 12.84 16.13 7.07
C LYS A 35 12.05 14.95 6.54
N SER A 36 12.42 13.77 7.00
CA SER A 36 11.73 12.53 6.64
C SER A 36 10.25 12.56 7.01
N PRO A 37 9.37 12.11 6.10
CA PRO A 37 7.99 11.92 6.45
C PRO A 37 7.83 10.75 7.44
N PHE A 38 6.89 10.89 8.35
CA PHE A 38 6.42 9.80 9.20
C PHE A 38 5.20 9.16 8.54
N PHE A 39 5.19 7.83 8.48
CA PHE A 39 4.07 7.06 7.97
C PHE A 39 3.43 6.25 9.09
N SER A 40 2.11 6.23 9.09
CA SER A 40 1.32 5.35 9.93
C SER A 40 0.26 4.66 9.09
N SER A 41 0.03 3.38 9.31
CA SER A 41 -1.10 2.71 8.68
C SER A 41 -1.90 1.88 9.68
N LEU A 42 -3.18 1.80 9.39
CA LEU A 42 -4.15 0.97 10.10
C LEU A 42 -4.94 0.20 9.07
N GLY A 43 -5.12 -1.10 9.28
CA GLY A 43 -5.95 -1.91 8.40
C GLY A 43 -6.76 -2.95 9.17
N TYR A 44 -7.89 -3.32 8.57
CA TYR A 44 -8.78 -4.33 9.09
C TYR A 44 -9.25 -5.26 7.97
N ASN A 45 -9.14 -6.57 8.24
CA ASN A 45 -9.55 -7.63 7.34
C ASN A 45 -10.76 -8.35 7.93
N PHE A 46 -11.77 -8.62 7.11
CA PHE A 46 -12.91 -9.40 7.53
C PHE A 46 -13.40 -10.31 6.39
N ASN A 47 -13.88 -11.47 6.78
CA ASN A 47 -14.47 -12.43 5.86
C ASN A 47 -15.99 -12.21 5.86
N LEU A 48 -16.56 -11.80 4.72
CA LEU A 48 -18.01 -11.70 4.57
C LEU A 48 -18.63 -13.09 4.53
N ASN A 49 -17.99 -14.01 3.83
CA ASN A 49 -18.32 -15.43 3.75
C ASN A 49 -17.07 -16.25 3.39
N SER A 50 -17.20 -17.54 3.18
CA SER A 50 -16.10 -18.44 2.79
C SER A 50 -15.39 -18.01 1.48
N SER A 51 -16.09 -17.30 0.60
CA SER A 51 -15.60 -16.91 -0.72
C SER A 51 -15.16 -15.47 -0.82
N ILE A 52 -15.64 -14.57 0.04
CA ILE A 52 -15.39 -13.12 -0.06
C ILE A 52 -14.64 -12.63 1.16
N LYS A 53 -13.46 -12.08 0.92
CA LYS A 53 -12.66 -11.37 1.92
C LYS A 53 -12.59 -9.88 1.57
N VAL A 54 -12.73 -9.03 2.57
CA VAL A 54 -12.62 -7.57 2.43
C VAL A 54 -11.50 -7.08 3.32
N SER A 55 -10.66 -6.21 2.78
CA SER A 55 -9.57 -5.56 3.51
C SER A 55 -9.67 -4.07 3.32
N ASN A 56 -9.75 -3.34 4.42
CA ASN A 56 -9.73 -1.88 4.43
C ASN A 56 -8.46 -1.39 5.10
N GLN A 57 -7.84 -0.38 4.52
CA GLN A 57 -6.60 0.20 5.04
C GLN A 57 -6.64 1.72 4.91
N ILE A 58 -6.10 2.40 5.91
CA ILE A 58 -5.79 3.82 5.86
C ILE A 58 -4.28 3.97 6.05
N LEU A 59 -3.61 4.61 5.09
CA LEU A 59 -2.22 5.01 5.19
C LEU A 59 -2.17 6.52 5.37
N MET A 60 -1.53 6.98 6.43
CA MET A 60 -1.34 8.39 6.77
C MET A 60 0.12 8.76 6.60
N ARG A 61 0.36 9.91 5.98
CA ARG A 61 1.68 10.50 5.79
C ARG A 61 1.73 11.87 6.44
N PHE A 62 2.64 12.04 7.38
CA PHE A 62 2.87 13.29 8.10
C PHE A 62 4.22 13.88 7.69
N LYS A 63 4.23 15.10 7.19
CA LYS A 63 5.46 15.81 6.79
C LYS A 63 5.39 17.25 7.27
N LYS A 64 6.38 17.69 8.03
CA LYS A 64 6.36 18.98 8.77
C LYS A 64 6.13 20.24 7.91
N GLN A 65 6.44 20.19 6.60
CA GLN A 65 6.36 21.34 5.68
C GLN A 65 5.29 21.16 4.58
N PHE A 66 4.51 20.08 4.62
CA PHE A 66 3.52 19.74 3.61
C PHE A 66 2.21 19.36 4.29
N PRO A 67 1.08 19.54 3.65
CA PRO A 67 -0.17 19.06 4.19
C PRO A 67 -0.10 17.55 4.42
N ASN A 68 -0.67 17.10 5.53
CA ASN A 68 -0.82 15.68 5.80
C ASN A 68 -1.68 15.04 4.71
N SER A 69 -1.29 13.86 4.27
CA SER A 69 -2.10 13.11 3.31
C SER A 69 -2.48 11.76 3.88
N TYR A 70 -3.61 11.25 3.42
CA TYR A 70 -4.11 9.93 3.79
C TYR A 70 -4.67 9.23 2.56
N LEU A 71 -4.25 7.99 2.38
CA LEU A 71 -4.72 7.10 1.34
C LEU A 71 -5.62 6.06 1.97
N ILE A 72 -6.86 6.01 1.53
CA ILE A 72 -7.82 4.98 1.92
C ILE A 72 -7.83 3.93 0.81
N THR A 73 -7.68 2.68 1.20
CA THR A 73 -7.73 1.54 0.28
C THR A 73 -8.75 0.54 0.78
N SER A 74 -9.67 0.14 -0.10
CA SER A 74 -10.61 -0.94 0.14
C SER A 74 -10.41 -2.02 -0.91
N LYS A 75 -10.19 -3.25 -0.50
CA LYS A 75 -9.87 -4.38 -1.34
C LYS A 75 -10.85 -5.50 -1.10
N ILE A 76 -11.40 -6.04 -2.17
CA ILE A 76 -12.29 -7.20 -2.17
C ILE A 76 -11.58 -8.33 -2.88
N LEU A 77 -11.55 -9.50 -2.26
CA LEU A 77 -11.04 -10.75 -2.81
C LEU A 77 -12.17 -11.75 -2.93
N TYR A 78 -12.32 -12.34 -4.10
CA TYR A 78 -13.27 -13.41 -4.36
C TYR A 78 -12.53 -14.72 -4.59
N ASN A 79 -12.87 -15.75 -3.79
CA ASN A 79 -12.25 -17.09 -3.80
C ASN A 79 -10.73 -17.08 -3.74
N ASN A 80 -10.12 -16.08 -3.09
CA ASN A 80 -8.68 -15.82 -3.08
C ASN A 80 -8.04 -15.75 -4.49
N ARG A 81 -8.85 -15.59 -5.54
CA ARG A 81 -8.39 -15.58 -6.94
C ARG A 81 -8.51 -14.22 -7.58
N PHE A 82 -9.69 -13.65 -7.57
CA PHE A 82 -9.94 -12.35 -8.20
C PHE A 82 -9.95 -11.27 -7.14
N GLY A 83 -9.43 -10.11 -7.47
CA GLY A 83 -9.47 -9.01 -6.55
C GLY A 83 -9.70 -7.67 -7.24
N LEU A 84 -10.43 -6.84 -6.54
CA LEU A 84 -10.68 -5.45 -6.88
C LEU A 84 -10.21 -4.60 -5.70
N SER A 85 -9.43 -3.57 -5.97
CA SER A 85 -9.03 -2.59 -4.98
C SER A 85 -9.44 -1.21 -5.43
N PHE A 86 -10.10 -0.48 -4.55
CA PHE A 86 -10.40 0.93 -4.68
C PHE A 86 -9.45 1.73 -3.81
N MET A 87 -8.86 2.79 -4.36
CA MET A 87 -7.95 3.69 -3.66
C MET A 87 -8.48 5.12 -3.75
N TYR A 88 -8.40 5.84 -2.64
CA TYR A 88 -8.80 7.22 -2.56
C TYR A 88 -7.81 8.04 -1.74
N GLU A 89 -7.21 9.04 -2.35
CA GLU A 89 -6.44 10.08 -1.68
C GLU A 89 -7.12 11.43 -1.94
N PRO A 90 -7.68 12.09 -0.89
CA PRO A 90 -8.41 13.34 -1.05
C PRO A 90 -7.61 14.40 -1.80
N LYS A 91 -8.25 15.08 -2.73
CA LYS A 91 -7.69 16.14 -3.59
C LYS A 91 -6.54 15.70 -4.51
N THR A 92 -6.15 14.43 -4.49
CA THR A 92 -5.01 13.91 -5.25
C THR A 92 -5.44 12.90 -6.29
N LEU A 93 -6.09 11.81 -5.91
CA LEU A 93 -6.45 10.75 -6.85
C LEU A 93 -7.60 9.85 -6.36
N TYR A 94 -8.29 9.27 -7.34
CA TYR A 94 -9.04 8.01 -7.20
C TYR A 94 -8.32 6.93 -8.00
N GLY A 95 -8.33 5.70 -7.51
CA GLY A 95 -7.73 4.58 -8.20
C GLY A 95 -8.59 3.33 -8.13
N LEU A 96 -8.56 2.55 -9.20
CA LEU A 96 -9.10 1.20 -9.27
C LEU A 96 -7.97 0.26 -9.69
N LEU A 97 -7.85 -0.86 -9.02
CA LEU A 97 -6.87 -1.89 -9.34
C LEU A 97 -7.56 -3.25 -9.37
N PHE A 98 -7.45 -3.91 -10.49
CA PHE A 98 -7.88 -5.30 -10.69
C PHE A 98 -6.67 -6.19 -10.58
N PHE A 99 -6.81 -7.35 -9.96
CA PHE A 99 -5.76 -8.34 -9.96
C PHE A 99 -6.33 -9.75 -10.10
N ILE A 100 -5.62 -10.54 -10.90
CA ILE A 100 -5.98 -11.91 -11.27
C ILE A 100 -4.75 -12.77 -11.06
N PRO A 101 -4.78 -13.79 -10.20
CA PRO A 101 -3.73 -14.78 -10.15
C PRO A 101 -3.79 -15.64 -11.41
N ILE A 102 -2.68 -15.72 -12.13
CA ILE A 102 -2.50 -16.62 -13.26
C ILE A 102 -2.25 -18.03 -12.72
N ASN A 103 -1.43 -18.12 -11.68
CA ASN A 103 -1.16 -19.34 -10.92
C ASN A 103 -0.81 -18.99 -9.46
N GLN A 104 -0.35 -19.97 -8.67
CA GLN A 104 0.02 -19.74 -7.27
C GLN A 104 1.15 -18.72 -7.07
N ASN A 105 2.02 -18.56 -8.07
CA ASN A 105 3.22 -17.74 -8.00
C ASN A 105 3.13 -16.44 -8.82
N ILE A 106 2.22 -16.37 -9.79
CA ILE A 106 2.14 -15.26 -10.74
C ILE A 106 0.79 -14.58 -10.59
N ARG A 107 0.83 -13.26 -10.44
CA ARG A 107 -0.35 -12.40 -10.38
C ARG A 107 -0.22 -11.28 -11.40
N LEU A 108 -1.26 -11.08 -12.18
CA LEU A 108 -1.43 -9.95 -13.07
C LEU A 108 -2.25 -8.88 -12.37
N SER A 109 -1.84 -7.63 -12.52
CA SER A 109 -2.62 -6.48 -12.04
C SER A 109 -2.77 -5.44 -13.14
N TYR A 110 -3.94 -4.80 -13.17
CA TYR A 110 -4.25 -3.71 -14.07
C TYR A 110 -5.00 -2.63 -13.31
N GLY A 111 -4.56 -1.40 -13.44
CA GLY A 111 -5.10 -0.30 -12.66
C GLY A 111 -5.34 0.97 -13.46
N PHE A 112 -6.27 1.77 -12.95
CA PHE A 112 -6.60 3.10 -13.42
C PHE A 112 -6.48 4.08 -12.28
N ASN A 113 -5.80 5.21 -12.52
CA ASN A 113 -5.71 6.31 -11.59
C ASN A 113 -6.26 7.58 -12.24
N PHE A 114 -7.17 8.21 -11.54
CA PHE A 114 -7.80 9.47 -11.92
C PHE A 114 -7.25 10.59 -11.03
N PRO A 115 -6.24 11.35 -11.48
CA PRO A 115 -5.72 12.47 -10.71
C PRO A 115 -6.75 13.60 -10.64
N GLN A 116 -6.89 14.17 -9.44
CA GLN A 116 -7.82 15.29 -9.18
C GLN A 116 -7.18 16.68 -9.37
N ASN A 117 -6.04 16.79 -10.04
CA ASN A 117 -5.35 18.06 -10.19
C ASN A 117 -6.15 19.06 -11.04
N LYS A 118 -6.67 20.10 -10.40
CA LYS A 118 -7.36 21.22 -11.05
C LYS A 118 -6.46 22.08 -11.95
N ILE A 119 -5.14 21.92 -11.87
CA ILE A 119 -4.15 22.74 -12.61
C ILE A 119 -4.06 22.31 -14.08
N LEU A 120 -4.38 21.08 -14.39
CA LEU A 120 -4.44 20.59 -15.76
C LEU A 120 -5.91 20.32 -16.07
N ASN A 121 -6.52 21.17 -16.88
CA ASN A 121 -7.89 21.00 -17.42
C ASN A 121 -8.06 19.72 -18.28
N LYS A 122 -7.13 18.79 -18.21
CA LYS A 122 -7.19 17.45 -18.80
C LYS A 122 -7.15 16.43 -17.67
N SER A 123 -8.21 15.69 -17.50
CA SER A 123 -8.24 14.46 -16.72
C SER A 123 -7.32 13.44 -17.40
N ASN A 124 -6.04 13.47 -17.08
CA ASN A 124 -5.10 12.48 -17.58
C ASN A 124 -5.35 11.19 -16.79
N LEU A 125 -6.07 10.28 -17.42
CA LEU A 125 -6.22 8.91 -16.92
C LEU A 125 -4.86 8.21 -17.00
N ASN A 126 -4.32 7.81 -15.86
CA ASN A 126 -3.09 7.04 -15.80
C ASN A 126 -3.42 5.55 -15.71
N TYR A 127 -2.84 4.79 -16.59
CA TYR A 127 -2.93 3.32 -16.58
C TYR A 127 -1.71 2.74 -15.90
N SER A 128 -1.90 1.70 -15.11
CA SER A 128 -0.82 0.92 -14.52
C SER A 128 -1.02 -0.56 -14.87
N PHE A 129 0.06 -1.18 -15.30
CA PHE A 129 0.12 -2.62 -15.53
C PHE A 129 1.20 -3.20 -14.62
N GLY A 130 0.89 -4.27 -13.94
CA GLY A 130 1.82 -4.92 -13.04
C GLY A 130 1.81 -6.43 -13.20
N LEU A 131 3.00 -7.01 -13.18
CA LEU A 131 3.21 -8.45 -13.05
C LEU A 131 3.97 -8.68 -11.74
N SER A 132 3.40 -9.46 -10.84
CA SER A 132 4.08 -9.85 -9.61
C SER A 132 4.37 -11.34 -9.61
N PHE A 133 5.59 -11.67 -9.20
CA PHE A 133 6.06 -13.04 -9.10
C PHE A 133 6.44 -13.33 -7.64
N GLN A 134 5.90 -14.39 -7.08
CA GLN A 134 6.21 -14.85 -5.74
C GLN A 134 7.05 -16.14 -5.83
N ALA A 135 8.38 -15.99 -5.70
CA ALA A 135 9.32 -17.09 -5.91
C ALA A 135 9.37 -18.12 -4.79
N LEU A 136 8.86 -17.80 -3.60
CA LEU A 136 9.11 -18.61 -2.40
C LEU A 136 7.83 -18.92 -1.63
N LYS A 137 7.21 -20.05 -1.94
CA LYS A 137 6.25 -20.68 -1.02
C LYS A 137 6.86 -21.84 -0.22
N ASN A 138 8.09 -22.27 -0.52
CA ASN A 138 8.63 -23.53 -0.02
C ASN A 138 9.93 -23.45 0.81
N VAL A 139 10.36 -22.31 1.34
CA VAL A 139 11.64 -22.25 2.07
C VAL A 139 11.51 -22.18 3.58
N MET A 140 10.34 -21.93 4.14
CA MET A 140 10.14 -22.06 5.59
C MET A 140 8.76 -22.61 5.92
N SER A 141 8.58 -23.92 5.82
CA SER A 141 7.51 -24.61 6.54
C SER A 141 7.91 -24.72 8.01
N TRP A 142 7.61 -23.70 8.78
CA TRP A 142 7.44 -23.87 10.22
C TRP A 142 5.94 -24.10 10.44
N SER A 143 5.58 -25.38 10.69
CA SER A 143 4.28 -25.94 10.99
C SER A 143 3.20 -25.85 9.88
N ASP A 144 2.99 -26.97 9.22
CA ASP A 144 2.00 -27.21 8.16
C ASP A 144 0.52 -27.30 8.63
N LYS A 145 0.13 -26.65 9.72
CA LYS A 145 -1.23 -26.84 10.25
C LYS A 145 -2.11 -25.61 10.40
N GLU A 146 -1.64 -24.38 10.12
CA GLU A 146 -2.46 -23.17 10.34
C GLU A 146 -2.41 -22.14 9.20
N GLU A 147 -2.08 -22.53 7.97
CA GLU A 147 -1.78 -21.58 6.89
C GLU A 147 -2.99 -21.11 6.07
N SER A 148 -4.20 -21.58 6.37
CA SER A 148 -5.39 -21.15 5.64
C SER A 148 -5.95 -19.78 6.05
N ASP A 149 -5.55 -19.25 7.21
CA ASP A 149 -6.21 -18.09 7.81
C ASP A 149 -5.32 -16.85 8.01
N LYS A 150 -4.07 -16.85 7.54
CA LYS A 150 -3.20 -15.67 7.71
C LYS A 150 -3.59 -14.51 6.80
N PRO A 151 -3.65 -13.27 7.34
CA PRO A 151 -4.01 -12.10 6.55
C PRO A 151 -2.97 -11.83 5.46
N PHE A 152 -3.46 -11.44 4.29
CA PHE A 152 -2.64 -11.13 3.12
C PHE A 152 -1.85 -9.84 3.35
N ILE A 153 -0.57 -9.95 3.68
CA ILE A 153 0.33 -8.80 3.85
C ILE A 153 0.90 -8.42 2.49
N ILE A 154 0.63 -7.18 2.05
CA ILE A 154 1.34 -6.56 0.93
C ILE A 154 2.68 -6.05 1.50
N ARG A 155 3.78 -6.65 1.12
CA ARG A 155 5.14 -6.14 1.35
C ARG A 155 5.53 -5.17 0.25
#